data_e40d07f67fe7f793e9dfaef0bd5c8471
#
_entry.id   e40d07f67fe7f793e9dfaef0bd5c8471
#
_cell.length_a   1.000
_cell.length_b   1.000
_cell.length_c   1.000
_cell.angle_alpha   90.00
_cell.angle_beta   90.00
_cell.angle_gamma   90.00
#
_symmetry.space_group_name_H-M   'P 1'
#
loop_
_entity.id
_entity.type
_entity.pdbx_description
1 polymer ?
#
loop_
_entity_poly.entity_id
_entity_poly.type
_entity_poly.pdbx_seq_one_letter_code
_entity_poly.pdbx_strand_id
1 'polypeptide(L)'
;HAIAQVHGLQIRSSGTLPVLGVAQGIFSTLSNMFGVEVRFEPPPPDLWRFGLPENEAVPLALVINELGTNAIKHRATRQDGIMVRVTTRPDGMEMAIENPGTLKDGFNLAQISASVSGLGLVKALLPRRGARLVVERTGAVVSTRLQLFPPAIREDSI
;
A
#
# COMPACT_ATOMS: atom_id res chain seq x y z
N HIS A 1 -11.79 1.07 -8.08
CA HIS A 1 -11.94 1.92 -6.91
C HIS A 1 -11.66 1.12 -5.64
N ALA A 2 -10.95 1.71 -4.68
CA ALA A 2 -10.49 0.98 -3.48
C ALA A 2 -11.65 0.42 -2.63
N ILE A 3 -12.72 1.17 -2.48
CA ILE A 3 -13.89 0.73 -1.70
C ILE A 3 -14.58 -0.46 -2.38
N ALA A 4 -14.70 -0.43 -3.72
CA ALA A 4 -15.27 -1.54 -4.48
C ALA A 4 -14.42 -2.82 -4.33
N GLN A 5 -13.09 -2.69 -4.28
CA GLN A 5 -12.20 -3.84 -4.06
C GLN A 5 -12.41 -4.48 -2.68
N VAL A 6 -12.59 -3.66 -1.65
CA VAL A 6 -12.89 -4.17 -0.30
C VAL A 6 -14.22 -4.92 -0.29
N HIS A 7 -15.26 -4.37 -0.89
CA HIS A 7 -16.58 -4.99 -0.93
C HIS A 7 -16.64 -6.26 -1.77
N GLY A 8 -15.76 -6.41 -2.76
CA GLY A 8 -15.69 -7.59 -3.61
C GLY A 8 -15.00 -8.80 -2.99
N LEU A 9 -14.37 -8.64 -1.81
CA LEU A 9 -13.62 -9.70 -1.14
C LEU A 9 -14.47 -10.38 -0.08
N GLN A 10 -14.25 -11.69 0.08
CA GLN A 10 -14.88 -12.46 1.13
C GLN A 10 -14.23 -12.19 2.48
N ILE A 11 -15.05 -11.84 3.47
CA ILE A 11 -14.58 -11.70 4.85
C ILE A 11 -14.33 -13.11 5.41
N ARG A 12 -13.17 -13.29 6.03
CA ARG A 12 -12.79 -14.55 6.68
C ARG A 12 -13.63 -14.79 7.94
N SER A 13 -13.65 -16.04 8.42
CA SER A 13 -14.33 -16.40 9.67
C SER A 13 -13.80 -15.60 10.86
N SER A 14 -12.56 -15.13 10.82
CA SER A 14 -11.96 -14.26 11.84
C SER A 14 -12.49 -12.83 11.82
N GLY A 15 -13.32 -12.45 10.85
CA GLY A 15 -13.77 -11.07 10.65
C GLY A 15 -12.76 -10.19 9.94
N THR A 16 -11.75 -10.76 9.25
CA THR A 16 -10.71 -10.02 8.54
C THR A 16 -10.78 -10.24 7.05
N LEU A 17 -10.22 -9.27 6.29
CA LEU A 17 -9.95 -9.40 4.87
C LEU A 17 -8.45 -9.62 4.67
N PRO A 18 -8.02 -10.50 3.76
CA PRO A 18 -6.59 -10.69 3.53
C PRO A 18 -5.95 -9.42 2.98
N VAL A 19 -4.88 -8.97 3.61
CA VAL A 19 -4.15 -7.76 3.16
C VAL A 19 -3.71 -7.91 1.72
N LEU A 20 -3.13 -9.06 1.37
CA LEU A 20 -2.66 -9.32 0.00
C LEU A 20 -3.79 -9.27 -1.01
N GLY A 21 -4.96 -9.81 -0.68
CA GLY A 21 -6.12 -9.76 -1.59
C GLY A 21 -6.57 -8.33 -1.87
N VAL A 22 -6.61 -7.50 -0.83
CA VAL A 22 -6.94 -6.08 -0.98
C VAL A 22 -5.92 -5.37 -1.86
N ALA A 23 -4.63 -5.58 -1.58
CA ALA A 23 -3.55 -4.94 -2.34
C ALA A 23 -3.56 -5.38 -3.81
N GLN A 24 -3.64 -6.67 -4.08
CA GLN A 24 -3.65 -7.19 -5.46
C GLN A 24 -4.83 -6.63 -6.26
N GLY A 25 -6.01 -6.56 -5.63
CA GLY A 25 -7.20 -5.99 -6.28
C GLY A 25 -7.02 -4.50 -6.61
N ILE A 26 -6.48 -3.74 -5.69
CA ILE A 26 -6.24 -2.30 -5.90
C ILE A 26 -5.23 -2.08 -7.02
N PHE A 27 -4.09 -2.77 -7.00
CA PHE A 27 -3.07 -2.58 -8.02
C PHE A 27 -3.50 -3.06 -9.39
N SER A 28 -4.31 -4.13 -9.46
CA SER A 28 -4.92 -4.57 -10.72
C SER A 28 -5.84 -3.48 -11.29
N THR A 29 -6.67 -2.87 -10.45
CA THR A 29 -7.55 -1.78 -10.87
C THR A 29 -6.76 -0.56 -11.34
N LEU A 30 -5.71 -0.17 -10.61
CA LEU A 30 -4.87 0.96 -11.00
C LEU A 30 -4.13 0.70 -12.32
N SER A 31 -3.63 -0.52 -12.51
CA SER A 31 -2.97 -0.90 -13.76
C SER A 31 -3.91 -0.73 -14.96
N ASN A 32 -5.15 -1.20 -14.84
CA ASN A 32 -6.14 -1.08 -15.89
C ASN A 32 -6.56 0.38 -16.11
N MET A 33 -6.78 1.12 -15.04
CA MET A 33 -7.28 2.49 -15.09
C MET A 33 -6.26 3.44 -15.74
N PHE A 34 -4.98 3.30 -15.41
CA PHE A 34 -3.92 4.18 -15.90
C PHE A 34 -3.14 3.62 -17.09
N GLY A 35 -3.42 2.39 -17.50
CA GLY A 35 -2.67 1.74 -18.57
C GLY A 35 -1.19 1.57 -18.24
N VAL A 36 -0.87 1.26 -16.98
CA VAL A 36 0.50 1.16 -16.47
C VAL A 36 0.79 -0.27 -16.08
N GLU A 37 1.97 -0.76 -16.44
CA GLU A 37 2.42 -2.05 -15.96
C GLU A 37 2.69 -1.97 -14.45
N VAL A 38 1.97 -2.78 -13.70
CA VAL A 38 2.23 -2.98 -12.27
C VAL A 38 2.77 -4.39 -12.08
N ARG A 39 4.04 -4.47 -11.72
CA ARG A 39 4.68 -5.76 -11.45
C ARG A 39 4.53 -6.07 -9.98
N PHE A 40 3.60 -6.96 -9.68
CA PHE A 40 3.40 -7.43 -8.32
C PHE A 40 4.23 -8.70 -8.14
N GLU A 41 5.31 -8.61 -7.34
CA GLU A 41 6.15 -9.79 -7.11
C GLU A 41 5.36 -10.89 -6.40
N PRO A 42 5.49 -12.16 -6.82
CA PRO A 42 4.82 -13.25 -6.13
C PRO A 42 5.23 -13.27 -4.65
N PRO A 43 4.29 -13.05 -3.72
CA PRO A 43 4.62 -13.01 -2.31
C PRO A 43 4.80 -14.43 -1.74
N PRO A 44 5.57 -14.57 -0.65
CA PRO A 44 5.59 -15.84 0.08
C PRO A 44 4.17 -16.22 0.53
N PRO A 45 3.79 -17.51 0.42
CA PRO A 45 2.42 -17.94 0.74
C PRO A 45 1.98 -17.63 2.17
N ASP A 46 2.91 -17.60 3.12
CA ASP A 46 2.60 -17.34 4.53
C ASP A 46 2.12 -15.90 4.79
N LEU A 47 2.37 -14.97 3.86
CA LEU A 47 1.85 -13.59 3.98
C LEU A 47 0.33 -13.53 3.91
N TRP A 48 -0.34 -14.55 3.38
CA TRP A 48 -1.80 -14.62 3.38
C TRP A 48 -2.41 -14.73 4.76
N ARG A 49 -1.60 -15.06 5.80
CA ARG A 49 -2.09 -15.11 7.18
C ARG A 49 -2.45 -13.73 7.75
N PHE A 50 -1.93 -12.65 7.15
CA PHE A 50 -2.22 -11.31 7.63
C PHE A 50 -3.57 -10.82 7.12
N GLY A 51 -4.41 -10.35 8.04
CA GLY A 51 -5.73 -9.86 7.73
C GLY A 51 -5.95 -8.44 8.23
N LEU A 52 -6.78 -7.70 7.51
CA LEU A 52 -7.24 -6.38 7.93
C LEU A 52 -8.51 -6.55 8.76
N PRO A 53 -8.51 -6.06 10.02
CA PRO A 53 -9.75 -5.97 10.77
C PRO A 53 -10.78 -5.11 10.02
N GLU A 54 -12.05 -5.38 10.22
CA GLU A 54 -13.13 -4.71 9.49
C GLU A 54 -13.04 -3.18 9.60
N ASN A 55 -12.72 -2.67 10.79
CA ASN A 55 -12.62 -1.24 11.01
C ASN A 55 -11.41 -0.59 10.33
N GLU A 56 -10.41 -1.36 9.93
CA GLU A 56 -9.21 -0.85 9.25
C GLU A 56 -9.25 -1.09 7.74
N ALA A 57 -10.19 -1.91 7.25
CA ALA A 57 -10.19 -2.35 5.85
C ALA A 57 -10.36 -1.19 4.87
N VAL A 58 -11.34 -0.32 5.07
CA VAL A 58 -11.58 0.81 4.17
C VAL A 58 -10.47 1.86 4.29
N PRO A 59 -10.07 2.32 5.49
CA PRO A 59 -8.98 3.28 5.58
C PRO A 59 -7.68 2.79 4.95
N LEU A 60 -7.28 1.56 5.21
CA LEU A 60 -6.04 1.03 4.63
C LEU A 60 -6.15 0.77 3.13
N ALA A 61 -7.31 0.38 2.63
CA ALA A 61 -7.52 0.28 1.18
C ALA A 61 -7.33 1.63 0.51
N LEU A 62 -7.85 2.70 1.10
CA LEU A 62 -7.68 4.05 0.58
C LEU A 62 -6.21 4.50 0.65
N VAL A 63 -5.50 4.16 1.72
CA VAL A 63 -4.06 4.43 1.83
C VAL A 63 -3.30 3.73 0.70
N ILE A 64 -3.52 2.44 0.50
CA ILE A 64 -2.83 1.68 -0.54
C ILE A 64 -3.14 2.27 -1.93
N ASN A 65 -4.40 2.62 -2.16
CA ASN A 65 -4.80 3.24 -3.42
C ASN A 65 -4.07 4.57 -3.68
N GLU A 66 -3.96 5.41 -2.67
CA GLU A 66 -3.25 6.69 -2.79
C GLU A 66 -1.74 6.50 -3.00
N LEU A 67 -1.14 5.55 -2.30
CA LEU A 67 0.28 5.24 -2.48
C LEU A 67 0.56 4.72 -3.89
N GLY A 68 -0.29 3.84 -4.42
CA GLY A 68 -0.18 3.34 -5.78
C GLY A 68 -0.37 4.43 -6.81
N THR A 69 -1.38 5.27 -6.65
CA THR A 69 -1.63 6.41 -7.54
C THR A 69 -0.46 7.38 -7.53
N ASN A 70 0.10 7.68 -6.37
CA ASN A 70 1.28 8.52 -6.24
C ASN A 70 2.48 7.94 -7.00
N ALA A 71 2.74 6.65 -6.84
CA ALA A 71 3.84 6.00 -7.54
C ALA A 71 3.68 6.13 -9.07
N ILE A 72 2.46 5.94 -9.57
CA ILE A 72 2.16 6.08 -10.99
C ILE A 72 2.37 7.52 -11.46
N LYS A 73 1.85 8.50 -10.73
CA LYS A 73 1.94 9.91 -11.10
C LYS A 73 3.36 10.44 -11.09
N HIS A 74 4.21 9.92 -10.22
CA HIS A 74 5.57 10.41 -10.05
C HIS A 74 6.64 9.55 -10.74
N ARG A 75 6.23 8.68 -11.67
CA ARG A 75 7.19 7.97 -12.52
C ARG A 75 8.05 8.95 -13.30
N ALA A 76 9.30 8.57 -13.55
CA ALA A 76 10.20 9.38 -14.33
C ALA A 76 9.72 9.58 -15.78
N THR A 77 9.16 8.54 -16.38
CA THR A 77 8.59 8.59 -17.74
C THR A 77 7.25 7.85 -17.78
N ARG A 78 6.46 8.13 -18.84
CA ARG A 78 5.18 7.45 -19.07
C ARG A 78 5.33 5.96 -19.39
N GLN A 79 6.49 5.55 -19.88
CA GLN A 79 6.75 4.16 -20.23
C GLN A 79 7.15 3.32 -19.02
N ASP A 80 7.49 3.96 -17.91
CA ASP A 80 7.90 3.25 -16.71
C ASP A 80 6.70 2.55 -16.08
N GLY A 81 6.93 1.32 -15.61
CA GLY A 81 6.01 0.63 -14.74
C GLY A 81 6.31 0.93 -13.28
N ILE A 82 5.55 0.33 -12.40
CA ILE A 82 5.83 0.32 -10.97
C ILE A 82 5.96 -1.10 -10.48
N MET A 83 6.67 -1.30 -9.38
CA MET A 83 6.85 -2.61 -8.76
C MET A 83 6.27 -2.60 -7.36
N VAL A 84 5.56 -3.67 -7.01
CA VAL A 84 5.03 -3.88 -5.66
C VAL A 84 5.65 -5.16 -5.11
N ARG A 85 6.21 -5.06 -3.92
CA ARG A 85 6.83 -6.18 -3.23
C ARG A 85 6.32 -6.24 -1.80
N VAL A 86 5.84 -7.40 -1.38
CA VAL A 86 5.36 -7.61 -0.02
C VAL A 86 6.25 -8.63 0.67
N THR A 87 6.74 -8.28 1.85
CA THR A 87 7.65 -9.11 2.62
C THR A 87 7.21 -9.20 4.08
N THR A 88 7.71 -10.22 4.77
CA THR A 88 7.49 -10.35 6.22
C THR A 88 8.48 -9.48 7.00
N ARG A 89 8.05 -9.07 8.18
CA ARG A 89 8.88 -8.40 9.18
C ARG A 89 8.73 -9.12 10.50
N PRO A 90 9.69 -8.97 11.43
CA PRO A 90 9.53 -9.60 12.75
C PRO A 90 8.24 -9.21 13.48
N ASP A 91 7.73 -8.00 13.24
CA ASP A 91 6.54 -7.46 13.89
C ASP A 91 5.29 -7.47 13.00
N GLY A 92 5.41 -7.89 11.72
CA GLY A 92 4.27 -7.86 10.80
C GLY A 92 4.67 -8.03 9.35
N MET A 93 4.30 -7.07 8.51
CA MET A 93 4.57 -7.12 7.08
C MET A 93 4.94 -5.74 6.53
N GLU A 94 5.55 -5.74 5.35
CA GLU A 94 5.90 -4.52 4.65
C GLU A 94 5.48 -4.62 3.19
N MET A 95 4.87 -3.55 2.69
CA MET A 95 4.54 -3.39 1.29
C MET A 95 5.40 -2.27 0.72
N ALA A 96 6.30 -2.60 -0.18
CA ALA A 96 7.14 -1.63 -0.87
C ALA A 96 6.58 -1.37 -2.26
N ILE A 97 6.35 -0.09 -2.57
CA ILE A 97 5.89 0.35 -3.88
C ILE A 97 7.02 1.18 -4.47
N GLU A 98 7.56 0.71 -5.59
CA GLU A 98 8.74 1.30 -6.18
C GLU A 98 8.44 1.85 -7.56
N ASN A 99 8.90 3.08 -7.83
CA ASN A 99 8.81 3.69 -9.14
C ASN A 99 10.14 4.37 -9.50
N PRO A 100 10.53 4.34 -10.79
CA PRO A 100 11.61 5.20 -11.24
C PRO A 100 11.22 6.66 -11.02
N GLY A 101 12.15 7.45 -10.52
CA GLY A 101 11.88 8.86 -10.25
C GLY A 101 12.82 9.44 -9.22
N THR A 102 12.52 10.67 -8.82
CA THR A 102 13.26 11.40 -7.80
C THR A 102 12.30 12.01 -6.80
N LEU A 103 12.80 12.28 -5.61
CA LEU A 103 12.07 13.06 -4.62
C LEU A 103 12.41 14.55 -4.82
N LYS A 104 11.42 15.39 -4.56
CA LYS A 104 11.61 16.85 -4.58
C LYS A 104 12.66 17.23 -3.53
N ASP A 105 13.51 18.21 -3.86
CA ASP A 105 14.49 18.74 -2.92
C ASP A 105 13.81 19.20 -1.65
N GLY A 106 14.37 18.82 -0.51
CA GLY A 106 13.79 19.16 0.79
C GLY A 106 12.56 18.35 1.16
N PHE A 107 12.25 17.28 0.41
CA PHE A 107 11.12 16.41 0.75
C PHE A 107 11.26 15.88 2.19
N ASN A 108 10.21 16.09 2.99
CA ASN A 108 10.14 15.59 4.35
C ASN A 108 8.71 15.16 4.65
N LEU A 109 8.48 13.86 4.78
CA LEU A 109 7.17 13.30 5.03
C LEU A 109 6.55 13.85 6.32
N ALA A 110 7.35 14.11 7.35
CA ALA A 110 6.86 14.62 8.62
C ALA A 110 6.23 16.02 8.51
N GLN A 111 6.61 16.79 7.48
CA GLN A 111 6.09 18.15 7.27
C GLN A 111 4.83 18.18 6.40
N ILE A 112 4.40 17.04 5.86
CA ILE A 112 3.19 16.98 5.05
C ILE A 112 1.98 17.02 5.99
N SER A 113 1.07 17.96 5.75
CA SER A 113 -0.16 18.08 6.53
C SER A 113 -1.23 17.11 6.05
N ALA A 114 -2.06 16.64 6.98
CA ALA A 114 -3.23 15.84 6.62
C ALA A 114 -4.16 16.64 5.70
N SER A 115 -4.69 15.99 4.68
CA SER A 115 -5.56 16.63 3.68
C SER A 115 -6.50 15.59 3.06
N VAL A 116 -7.24 16.00 2.02
CA VAL A 116 -8.25 15.16 1.37
C VAL A 116 -7.69 14.37 0.18
N SER A 117 -6.41 14.51 -0.15
CA SER A 117 -5.79 13.79 -1.28
C SER A 117 -4.29 13.60 -1.07
N GLY A 118 -3.70 12.70 -1.87
CA GLY A 118 -2.26 12.46 -1.89
C GLY A 118 -1.71 11.96 -0.56
N LEU A 119 -0.46 12.28 -0.28
CA LEU A 119 0.19 11.89 0.97
C LEU A 119 -0.46 12.52 2.20
N GLY A 120 -1.11 13.67 2.06
CA GLY A 120 -1.90 14.27 3.13
C GLY A 120 -3.09 13.40 3.52
N LEU A 121 -3.78 12.78 2.55
CA LEU A 121 -4.85 11.83 2.82
C LEU A 121 -4.29 10.59 3.50
N VAL A 122 -3.15 10.09 3.04
CA VAL A 122 -2.50 8.93 3.66
C VAL A 122 -2.23 9.22 5.14
N LYS A 123 -1.67 10.39 5.46
CA LYS A 123 -1.42 10.76 6.85
C LYS A 123 -2.70 10.86 7.68
N ALA A 124 -3.80 11.32 7.08
CA ALA A 124 -5.08 11.42 7.77
C ALA A 124 -5.69 10.04 8.08
N LEU A 125 -5.49 9.06 7.18
CA LEU A 125 -6.14 7.76 7.28
C LEU A 125 -5.24 6.67 7.88
N LEU A 126 -3.93 6.90 7.93
CA LEU A 126 -3.01 5.89 8.43
C LEU A 126 -3.32 5.58 9.89
N PRO A 127 -3.48 4.30 10.27
CA PRO A 127 -3.74 3.95 11.65
C PRO A 127 -2.66 4.53 12.58
N ARG A 128 -3.09 5.09 13.70
CA ARG A 128 -2.16 5.66 14.68
C ARG A 128 -1.27 4.61 15.32
N ARG A 129 -1.78 3.38 15.40
CA ARG A 129 -1.08 2.24 15.97
C ARG A 129 -1.05 1.12 14.95
N GLY A 130 0.12 0.56 14.75
CA GLY A 130 0.29 -0.59 13.86
C GLY A 130 0.57 -0.25 12.41
N ALA A 131 0.90 1.00 12.10
CA ALA A 131 1.26 1.41 10.75
C ALA A 131 2.38 2.45 10.76
N ARG A 132 3.28 2.32 9.81
CA ARG A 132 4.38 3.27 9.60
C ARG A 132 4.63 3.42 8.11
N LEU A 133 4.88 4.64 7.68
CA LEU A 133 5.18 4.95 6.29
C LEU A 133 6.59 5.51 6.18
N VAL A 134 7.36 4.95 5.23
CA VAL A 134 8.71 5.42 4.93
C VAL A 134 8.81 5.67 3.44
N VAL A 135 9.30 6.84 3.05
CA VAL A 135 9.52 7.20 1.65
C VAL A 135 11.00 7.52 1.47
N GLU A 136 11.66 6.79 0.60
CA GLU A 136 13.10 6.93 0.36
C GLU A 136 13.41 6.91 -1.12
N ARG A 137 14.49 7.57 -1.48
CA ARG A 137 15.08 7.44 -2.81
C ARG A 137 16.40 6.71 -2.72
N THR A 138 16.58 5.70 -3.57
CA THR A 138 17.85 5.00 -3.73
C THR A 138 18.21 5.03 -5.22
N GLY A 139 19.24 5.81 -5.57
CA GLY A 139 19.58 6.02 -6.97
C GLY A 139 18.46 6.74 -7.70
N ALA A 140 17.98 6.15 -8.78
CA ALA A 140 16.91 6.69 -9.62
C ALA A 140 15.54 6.05 -9.29
N VAL A 141 15.41 5.42 -8.12
CA VAL A 141 14.18 4.74 -7.71
C VAL A 141 13.67 5.32 -6.41
N VAL A 142 12.38 5.64 -6.38
CA VAL A 142 11.67 6.02 -5.15
C VAL A 142 10.96 4.78 -4.61
N SER A 143 11.20 4.48 -3.34
CA SER A 143 10.54 3.38 -2.63
C SER A 143 9.65 3.96 -1.54
N THR A 144 8.36 3.61 -1.59
CA THR A 144 7.39 3.95 -0.56
C THR A 144 7.05 2.66 0.17
N ARG A 145 7.36 2.60 1.46
CA ARG A 145 7.17 1.39 2.26
C ARG A 145 6.12 1.61 3.31
N LEU A 146 5.07 0.81 3.22
CA LEU A 146 4.00 0.76 4.21
C LEU A 146 4.25 -0.45 5.10
N GLN A 147 4.58 -0.18 6.36
CA GLN A 147 4.84 -1.21 7.37
C GLN A 147 3.60 -1.37 8.23
N LEU A 148 3.09 -2.59 8.29
CA LEU A 148 1.87 -2.91 9.02
C LEU A 148 2.14 -3.97 10.07
N PHE A 149 1.63 -3.75 11.26
CA PHE A 149 1.79 -4.67 12.39
C PHE A 149 0.56 -4.55 13.31
N PRO A 150 0.33 -5.51 14.21
CA PRO A 150 -0.81 -5.40 15.10
C PRO A 150 -0.78 -4.11 15.93
N PRO A 151 -1.91 -3.42 16.15
CA PRO A 151 -3.29 -3.88 15.90
C PRO A 151 -3.87 -3.50 14.54
N ALA A 152 -3.12 -2.85 13.63
CA ALA A 152 -3.65 -2.47 12.32
C ALA A 152 -3.94 -3.70 11.44
N ILE A 153 -3.22 -4.79 11.67
CA ILE A 153 -3.44 -6.08 11.04
C ILE A 153 -3.54 -7.16 12.11
N ARG A 154 -4.08 -8.31 11.71
CA ARG A 154 -4.11 -9.51 12.55
C ARG A 154 -3.42 -10.65 11.82
N GLU A 155 -2.81 -11.53 12.61
CA GLU A 155 -2.23 -12.74 12.09
C GLU A 155 -3.25 -13.87 12.29
N ASP A 156 -3.77 -14.38 11.18
CA ASP A 156 -4.79 -15.43 11.18
C ASP A 156 -4.17 -16.78 10.85
N SER A 157 -4.80 -17.84 11.34
CA SER A 157 -4.45 -19.21 10.91
C SER A 157 -4.91 -19.41 9.47
N ILE A 158 -4.04 -19.98 8.66
CA ILE A 158 -4.34 -20.28 7.27
C ILE A 158 -4.80 -21.75 7.17
#